data_c259b570e203b5dd4b7dfdfa83e32382
#
_entry.id   c259b570e203b5dd4b7dfdfa83e32382
#
_cell.length_a   1.000
_cell.length_b   1.000
_cell.length_c   1.000
_cell.angle_alpha   90.00
_cell.angle_beta   90.00
_cell.angle_gamma   90.00
#
_symmetry.space_group_name_H-M   'P 1'
#
loop_
_entity.id
_entity.type
_entity.pdbx_description
1 polymer ?
#
loop_
_entity_poly.entity_id
_entity_poly.type
_entity_poly.pdbx_seq_one_letter_code
_entity_poly.pdbx_strand_id
1 'polypeptide(L)'
;SAQQTPPPTAPEQAPAAPASSAPSGASQDLPDSPGTQTAPAVEPTGPTAVMDTSMGRITCRLFDKQAPVTVANFVGLADGTKDWTNPETHVKEHRKPLYDGTIFHRVIPGFMAQGGDPMGNGMGDPGYYIQDEIDPSLMFDVPGRLAMANSGPNTDGSQFFVTEEIQPDLNGHYTIFGQCDPSSVLVVKTITRVERDGRDKPLAPVVLKKVTIVPVGQPLPPLPAPVASSPAPAPATSTAPATTAAPPGLTPRPN
;
A
#
# COMPACT_ATOMS: atom_id res chain seq x y z
N SER A 1 41.29 0.45 -29.48
CA SER A 1 39.84 0.33 -29.68
C SER A 1 39.24 -0.39 -28.49
N ALA A 2 38.66 0.37 -27.56
CA ALA A 2 37.93 -0.18 -26.41
C ALA A 2 36.43 -0.17 -26.78
N GLN A 3 35.82 -1.37 -26.80
CA GLN A 3 34.38 -1.54 -26.97
C GLN A 3 33.69 -1.24 -25.64
N GLN A 4 32.85 -0.21 -25.66
CA GLN A 4 31.93 0.08 -24.56
C GLN A 4 30.72 -0.87 -24.64
N THR A 5 30.47 -1.63 -23.60
CA THR A 5 29.22 -2.38 -23.39
C THR A 5 28.10 -1.42 -23.01
N PRO A 6 26.88 -1.55 -23.57
CA PRO A 6 25.75 -0.72 -23.19
C PRO A 6 25.25 -1.09 -21.78
N PRO A 7 24.64 -0.13 -21.04
CA PRO A 7 24.07 -0.37 -19.71
C PRO A 7 22.84 -1.29 -19.79
N PRO A 8 22.52 -2.04 -18.71
CA PRO A 8 21.35 -2.91 -18.69
C PRO A 8 20.07 -2.09 -18.77
N THR A 9 19.19 -2.51 -19.68
CA THR A 9 17.84 -1.97 -19.87
C THR A 9 16.98 -2.27 -18.63
N ALA A 10 16.32 -1.26 -18.12
CA ALA A 10 15.32 -1.41 -17.04
C ALA A 10 14.22 -2.39 -17.44
N PRO A 11 13.65 -3.18 -16.49
CA PRO A 11 12.57 -4.10 -16.81
C PRO A 11 11.33 -3.35 -17.27
N GLU A 12 10.86 -3.75 -18.43
CA GLU A 12 9.66 -3.28 -19.12
C GLU A 12 8.41 -3.53 -18.25
N GLN A 13 7.65 -2.49 -17.99
CA GLN A 13 6.35 -2.56 -17.31
C GLN A 13 5.37 -3.36 -18.17
N ALA A 14 4.66 -4.29 -17.56
CA ALA A 14 3.60 -5.06 -18.20
C ALA A 14 2.52 -4.14 -18.81
N PRO A 15 1.97 -4.50 -19.99
CA PRO A 15 1.03 -3.65 -20.71
C PRO A 15 -0.33 -3.55 -20.02
N ALA A 16 -0.94 -2.37 -20.11
CA ALA A 16 -2.32 -2.11 -19.72
C ALA A 16 -3.27 -2.99 -20.56
N ALA A 17 -4.25 -3.62 -19.92
CA ALA A 17 -5.25 -4.45 -20.58
C ALA A 17 -6.16 -3.62 -21.51
N PRO A 18 -6.54 -4.15 -22.68
CA PRO A 18 -7.50 -3.49 -23.58
C PRO A 18 -8.94 -3.62 -23.06
N ALA A 19 -9.70 -2.52 -23.17
CA ALA A 19 -11.12 -2.51 -22.91
C ALA A 19 -11.85 -3.42 -23.91
N SER A 20 -12.57 -4.43 -23.39
CA SER A 20 -13.44 -5.31 -24.19
C SER A 20 -14.88 -4.84 -24.10
N SER A 21 -15.43 -4.49 -25.26
CA SER A 21 -16.84 -4.18 -25.48
C SER A 21 -17.68 -5.46 -25.49
N ALA A 22 -18.75 -5.49 -24.70
CA ALA A 22 -19.73 -6.56 -24.66
C ALA A 22 -20.67 -6.52 -25.86
N PRO A 23 -21.12 -7.68 -26.38
CA PRO A 23 -22.38 -7.78 -27.16
C PRO A 23 -23.51 -8.27 -26.27
N SER A 24 -24.63 -7.54 -26.36
CA SER A 24 -25.95 -7.89 -25.86
C SER A 24 -26.53 -9.04 -26.67
N GLY A 25 -27.16 -10.05 -26.05
CA GLY A 25 -27.95 -11.02 -26.79
C GLY A 25 -28.42 -12.25 -26.02
N ALA A 26 -29.73 -12.26 -25.73
CA ALA A 26 -30.65 -13.41 -25.69
C ALA A 26 -30.50 -14.45 -24.57
N SER A 27 -31.47 -14.40 -23.67
CA SER A 27 -31.90 -15.48 -22.78
C SER A 27 -32.24 -16.75 -23.56
N GLN A 28 -31.63 -17.87 -23.21
CA GLN A 28 -32.18 -19.21 -23.47
C GLN A 28 -32.12 -19.97 -22.14
N ASP A 29 -33.34 -20.39 -21.71
CA ASP A 29 -33.51 -21.34 -20.60
C ASP A 29 -32.80 -22.65 -20.94
N LEU A 30 -31.82 -23.04 -20.11
CA LEU A 30 -31.23 -24.37 -20.10
C LEU A 30 -31.60 -25.07 -18.79
N PRO A 31 -31.92 -26.39 -18.84
CA PRO A 31 -32.35 -27.15 -17.67
C PRO A 31 -31.27 -27.27 -16.63
N ASP A 32 -31.67 -27.37 -15.36
CA ASP A 32 -30.89 -27.51 -14.13
C ASP A 32 -29.59 -28.30 -14.29
N SER A 33 -28.49 -27.58 -14.30
CA SER A 33 -27.19 -28.16 -13.98
C SER A 33 -27.12 -28.39 -12.47
N PRO A 34 -26.59 -29.57 -12.02
CA PRO A 34 -26.40 -29.81 -10.60
C PRO A 34 -25.57 -28.67 -10.02
N GLY A 35 -26.13 -28.02 -9.01
CA GLY A 35 -25.53 -26.82 -8.41
C GLY A 35 -24.04 -27.01 -8.14
N THR A 36 -23.26 -26.14 -8.72
CA THR A 36 -21.85 -25.95 -8.34
C THR A 36 -21.87 -25.58 -6.87
N GLN A 37 -21.63 -26.56 -5.99
CA GLN A 37 -21.37 -26.25 -4.59
C GLN A 37 -20.10 -25.42 -4.55
N THR A 38 -20.28 -24.12 -4.43
CA THR A 38 -19.16 -23.21 -4.13
C THR A 38 -18.57 -23.72 -2.81
N ALA A 39 -17.33 -24.17 -2.83
CA ALA A 39 -16.65 -24.57 -1.63
C ALA A 39 -16.76 -23.41 -0.60
N PRO A 40 -16.97 -23.71 0.69
CA PRO A 40 -17.08 -22.66 1.68
C PRO A 40 -15.83 -21.78 1.64
N ALA A 41 -16.03 -20.45 1.68
CA ALA A 41 -14.93 -19.50 1.68
C ALA A 41 -13.96 -19.82 2.83
N VAL A 42 -12.67 -19.86 2.52
CA VAL A 42 -11.63 -20.12 3.53
C VAL A 42 -11.56 -18.92 4.47
N GLU A 43 -11.80 -19.17 5.76
CA GLU A 43 -11.72 -18.15 6.80
C GLU A 43 -10.31 -18.10 7.40
N PRO A 44 -9.75 -16.89 7.60
CA PRO A 44 -8.44 -16.76 8.26
C PRO A 44 -8.53 -17.16 9.73
N THR A 45 -7.59 -17.99 10.18
CA THR A 45 -7.55 -18.51 11.56
C THR A 45 -6.42 -17.93 12.40
N GLY A 46 -5.47 -17.27 11.79
CA GLY A 46 -4.26 -16.72 12.41
C GLY A 46 -4.47 -15.45 13.22
N PRO A 47 -3.38 -14.80 13.64
CA PRO A 47 -3.43 -13.54 14.37
C PRO A 47 -4.01 -12.41 13.52
N THR A 48 -4.31 -11.30 14.15
CA THR A 48 -4.83 -10.11 13.48
C THR A 48 -3.74 -9.05 13.38
N ALA A 49 -3.48 -8.57 12.18
CA ALA A 49 -2.66 -7.39 11.94
C ALA A 49 -3.52 -6.13 12.03
N VAL A 50 -3.16 -5.23 12.94
CA VAL A 50 -3.79 -3.91 13.10
C VAL A 50 -2.79 -2.87 12.61
N MET A 51 -3.10 -2.24 11.51
CA MET A 51 -2.29 -1.23 10.84
C MET A 51 -2.87 0.16 11.08
N ASP A 52 -2.30 0.92 11.99
CA ASP A 52 -2.69 2.31 12.24
C ASP A 52 -2.03 3.23 11.23
N THR A 53 -2.83 3.86 10.38
CA THR A 53 -2.34 4.77 9.34
C THR A 53 -2.65 6.23 9.68
N SER A 54 -2.12 7.15 8.89
CA SER A 54 -2.49 8.58 8.98
C SER A 54 -3.93 8.85 8.54
N MET A 55 -4.58 7.88 7.86
CA MET A 55 -5.93 8.03 7.30
C MET A 55 -6.97 7.09 7.91
N GLY A 56 -6.60 6.32 8.93
CA GLY A 56 -7.49 5.39 9.61
C GLY A 56 -6.81 4.05 9.89
N ARG A 57 -7.52 3.18 10.57
CA ARG A 57 -7.06 1.83 10.93
C ARG A 57 -7.48 0.82 9.86
N ILE A 58 -6.54 -0.03 9.47
CA ILE A 58 -6.78 -1.21 8.65
C ILE A 58 -6.55 -2.44 9.54
N THR A 59 -7.52 -3.33 9.61
CA THR A 59 -7.50 -4.55 10.42
C THR A 59 -7.67 -5.76 9.52
N CYS A 60 -6.70 -6.65 9.51
CA CYS A 60 -6.71 -7.83 8.66
C CYS A 60 -6.39 -9.08 9.48
N ARG A 61 -7.20 -10.10 9.39
CA ARG A 61 -6.91 -11.41 9.97
C ARG A 61 -6.05 -12.23 9.01
N LEU A 62 -5.03 -12.93 9.53
CA LEU A 62 -4.01 -13.58 8.71
C LEU A 62 -4.34 -15.06 8.44
N PHE A 63 -3.93 -15.55 7.27
CA PHE A 63 -4.08 -16.95 6.84
C PHE A 63 -2.84 -17.76 7.23
N ASP A 64 -2.66 -18.02 8.53
CA ASP A 64 -1.50 -18.70 9.09
C ASP A 64 -1.34 -20.17 8.65
N LYS A 65 -2.41 -20.80 8.15
CA LYS A 65 -2.38 -22.17 7.64
C LYS A 65 -2.05 -22.22 6.16
N GLN A 66 -2.53 -21.26 5.37
CA GLN A 66 -2.36 -21.23 3.93
C GLN A 66 -1.04 -20.57 3.51
N ALA A 67 -0.56 -19.61 4.30
CA ALA A 67 0.69 -18.90 4.04
C ALA A 67 1.56 -18.76 5.32
N PRO A 68 1.97 -19.89 5.95
CA PRO A 68 2.64 -19.88 7.25
C PRO A 68 3.97 -19.14 7.24
N VAL A 69 4.78 -19.28 6.20
CA VAL A 69 6.09 -18.63 6.10
C VAL A 69 5.91 -17.12 5.91
N THR A 70 4.98 -16.72 5.05
CA THR A 70 4.65 -15.32 4.77
C THR A 70 4.08 -14.63 6.00
N VAL A 71 3.15 -15.28 6.71
CA VAL A 71 2.59 -14.76 7.96
C VAL A 71 3.69 -14.62 9.02
N ALA A 72 4.54 -15.62 9.20
CA ALA A 72 5.67 -15.54 10.15
C ALA A 72 6.66 -14.42 9.77
N ASN A 73 6.92 -14.24 8.48
CA ASN A 73 7.76 -13.16 7.97
C ASN A 73 7.15 -11.78 8.29
N PHE A 74 5.89 -11.58 7.90
CA PHE A 74 5.19 -10.32 8.15
C PHE A 74 5.11 -9.99 9.64
N VAL A 75 4.72 -10.95 10.47
CA VAL A 75 4.65 -10.80 11.94
C VAL A 75 6.02 -10.45 12.51
N GLY A 76 7.06 -11.17 12.12
CA GLY A 76 8.41 -10.93 12.61
C GLY A 76 8.97 -9.54 12.23
N LEU A 77 8.66 -9.06 11.02
CA LEU A 77 9.02 -7.72 10.58
C LEU A 77 8.18 -6.63 11.29
N ALA A 78 6.91 -6.92 11.56
CA ALA A 78 6.01 -6.01 12.28
C ALA A 78 6.39 -5.85 13.74
N ASP A 79 6.74 -6.94 14.42
CA ASP A 79 7.12 -6.94 15.84
C ASP A 79 8.61 -6.62 16.07
N GLY A 80 9.42 -6.61 15.00
CA GLY A 80 10.87 -6.45 15.08
C GLY A 80 11.58 -7.69 15.62
N THR A 81 10.94 -8.86 15.65
CA THR A 81 11.56 -10.13 16.07
C THR A 81 12.36 -10.78 14.96
N LYS A 82 12.13 -10.38 13.71
CA LYS A 82 12.91 -10.79 12.54
C LYS A 82 13.86 -9.67 12.13
N ASP A 83 15.15 -10.02 12.02
CA ASP A 83 16.18 -9.11 11.54
C ASP A 83 15.95 -8.76 10.06
N TRP A 84 16.28 -7.54 9.70
CA TRP A 84 16.24 -7.06 8.34
C TRP A 84 17.41 -6.11 8.06
N THR A 85 17.76 -5.90 6.82
CA THR A 85 18.83 -4.98 6.42
C THR A 85 18.21 -3.72 5.84
N ASN A 86 18.57 -2.57 6.41
CA ASN A 86 18.10 -1.28 5.89
C ASN A 86 18.73 -1.04 4.49
N PRO A 87 17.90 -0.91 3.41
CA PRO A 87 18.43 -0.82 2.06
C PRO A 87 19.16 0.50 1.76
N GLU A 88 18.96 1.56 2.54
CA GLU A 88 19.68 2.83 2.38
C GLU A 88 21.06 2.80 3.08
N THR A 89 21.09 2.28 4.28
CA THR A 89 22.31 2.31 5.12
C THR A 89 23.13 1.03 5.06
N HIS A 90 22.56 -0.05 4.50
CA HIS A 90 23.11 -1.41 4.51
C HIS A 90 23.40 -1.97 5.91
N VAL A 91 22.82 -1.36 6.94
CA VAL A 91 22.95 -1.80 8.33
C VAL A 91 21.89 -2.84 8.63
N LYS A 92 22.32 -3.91 9.31
CA LYS A 92 21.41 -4.93 9.81
C LYS A 92 20.68 -4.40 11.04
N GLU A 93 19.36 -4.34 10.95
CA GLU A 93 18.48 -3.88 12.02
C GLU A 93 18.03 -5.09 12.86
N HIS A 94 18.25 -4.98 14.17
CA HIS A 94 17.89 -5.99 15.15
C HIS A 94 16.82 -5.45 16.09
N ARG A 95 15.79 -6.26 16.39
CA ARG A 95 14.71 -5.88 17.32
C ARG A 95 14.04 -4.55 16.95
N LYS A 96 13.94 -4.29 15.66
CA LYS A 96 13.36 -3.05 15.14
C LYS A 96 12.22 -3.38 14.18
N PRO A 97 10.99 -2.96 14.48
CA PRO A 97 9.88 -3.05 13.54
C PRO A 97 10.23 -2.39 12.20
N LEU A 98 9.98 -3.10 11.09
CA LEU A 98 10.25 -2.57 9.75
C LEU A 98 9.16 -1.61 9.30
N TYR A 99 7.91 -1.94 9.60
CA TYR A 99 6.75 -1.26 9.01
C TYR A 99 6.43 0.10 9.62
N ASP A 100 6.80 0.32 10.89
CA ASP A 100 6.47 1.54 11.60
C ASP A 100 7.14 2.77 10.95
N GLY A 101 6.32 3.72 10.51
CA GLY A 101 6.77 4.93 9.82
C GLY A 101 6.92 4.80 8.30
N THR A 102 6.76 3.61 7.71
CA THR A 102 6.73 3.44 6.25
C THR A 102 5.48 4.08 5.64
N ILE A 103 5.43 4.18 4.31
CA ILE A 103 4.32 4.82 3.60
C ILE A 103 3.66 3.86 2.61
N PHE A 104 2.42 4.16 2.26
CA PHE A 104 1.82 3.62 1.05
C PHE A 104 2.38 4.40 -0.14
N HIS A 105 3.33 3.80 -0.84
CA HIS A 105 4.10 4.46 -1.89
C HIS A 105 3.47 4.34 -3.28
N ARG A 106 2.46 3.46 -3.45
CA ARG A 106 1.70 3.30 -4.70
C ARG A 106 0.23 3.02 -4.36
N VAL A 107 -0.68 3.85 -4.87
CA VAL A 107 -2.11 3.75 -4.61
C VAL A 107 -2.89 3.95 -5.89
N ILE A 108 -3.82 3.02 -6.20
CA ILE A 108 -4.60 3.06 -7.44
C ILE A 108 -6.07 2.81 -7.11
N PRO A 109 -6.98 3.76 -7.38
CA PRO A 109 -8.43 3.59 -7.19
C PRO A 109 -8.98 2.40 -7.98
N GLY A 110 -9.88 1.64 -7.37
CA GLY A 110 -10.45 0.43 -7.97
C GLY A 110 -9.50 -0.76 -8.04
N PHE A 111 -8.26 -0.60 -7.52
CA PHE A 111 -7.26 -1.65 -7.54
C PHE A 111 -6.72 -1.94 -6.13
N MET A 112 -5.69 -1.20 -5.67
CA MET A 112 -5.04 -1.52 -4.39
C MET A 112 -4.27 -0.33 -3.79
N ALA A 113 -3.93 -0.45 -2.51
CA ALA A 113 -2.91 0.37 -1.84
C ALA A 113 -1.71 -0.51 -1.48
N GLN A 114 -0.52 -0.13 -1.94
CA GLN A 114 0.75 -0.85 -1.75
C GLN A 114 1.67 -0.09 -0.81
N GLY A 115 2.22 -0.80 0.17
CA GLY A 115 3.14 -0.28 1.18
C GLY A 115 4.18 -1.31 1.61
N GLY A 116 4.80 -1.10 2.79
CA GLY A 116 5.76 -2.04 3.38
C GLY A 116 7.17 -1.96 2.78
N ASP A 117 7.45 -0.93 2.00
CA ASP A 117 8.79 -0.60 1.50
C ASP A 117 9.51 0.32 2.48
N PRO A 118 10.66 -0.08 3.07
CA PRO A 118 11.42 0.76 3.99
C PRO A 118 11.99 2.02 3.32
N MET A 119 12.17 2.05 1.99
CA MET A 119 12.59 3.24 1.24
C MET A 119 11.41 4.11 0.78
N GLY A 120 10.19 3.57 0.74
CA GLY A 120 9.00 4.30 0.29
C GLY A 120 9.03 4.75 -1.17
N ASN A 121 9.73 4.02 -2.04
CA ASN A 121 9.88 4.33 -3.47
C ASN A 121 9.57 3.13 -4.40
N GLY A 122 9.21 1.98 -3.82
CA GLY A 122 8.92 0.73 -4.52
C GLY A 122 10.13 -0.17 -4.75
N MET A 123 11.34 0.26 -4.37
CA MET A 123 12.59 -0.45 -4.65
C MET A 123 13.21 -1.11 -3.41
N GLY A 124 12.72 -0.77 -2.21
CA GLY A 124 13.26 -1.28 -0.96
C GLY A 124 12.73 -2.68 -0.64
N ASP A 125 13.58 -3.48 -0.01
CA ASP A 125 13.29 -4.82 0.50
C ASP A 125 13.95 -5.01 1.88
N PRO A 126 13.66 -6.11 2.59
CA PRO A 126 14.24 -6.37 3.91
C PRO A 126 15.65 -6.95 3.87
N GLY A 127 16.30 -7.04 2.69
CA GLY A 127 17.60 -7.65 2.47
C GLY A 127 17.56 -9.15 2.24
N TYR A 128 16.37 -9.71 1.99
CA TYR A 128 16.13 -11.12 1.63
C TYR A 128 14.76 -11.29 0.99
N TYR A 129 14.55 -12.46 0.38
CA TYR A 129 13.27 -12.87 -0.17
C TYR A 129 12.82 -14.20 0.43
N ILE A 130 11.52 -14.46 0.41
CA ILE A 130 10.89 -15.73 0.75
C ILE A 130 10.17 -16.30 -0.48
N GLN A 131 9.90 -17.59 -0.47
CA GLN A 131 9.16 -18.25 -1.55
C GLN A 131 7.68 -17.87 -1.49
N ASP A 132 7.04 -17.86 -2.66
CA ASP A 132 5.61 -17.67 -2.77
C ASP A 132 4.85 -18.84 -2.12
N GLU A 133 3.75 -18.54 -1.45
CA GLU A 133 2.81 -19.51 -0.89
C GLU A 133 1.45 -19.35 -1.56
N ILE A 134 1.35 -19.79 -2.81
CA ILE A 134 0.12 -19.72 -3.60
C ILE A 134 -0.82 -20.86 -3.22
N ASP A 135 -1.85 -20.55 -2.45
CA ASP A 135 -2.89 -21.52 -2.08
C ASP A 135 -4.08 -21.39 -3.05
N PRO A 136 -4.47 -22.47 -3.75
CA PRO A 136 -5.56 -22.43 -4.73
C PRO A 136 -6.95 -22.15 -4.11
N SER A 137 -7.08 -22.28 -2.79
CA SER A 137 -8.31 -21.96 -2.08
C SER A 137 -8.45 -20.45 -1.77
N LEU A 138 -7.38 -19.67 -1.97
CA LEU A 138 -7.35 -18.23 -1.77
C LEU A 138 -7.31 -17.52 -3.13
N MET A 139 -8.35 -16.77 -3.41
CA MET A 139 -8.53 -16.03 -4.65
C MET A 139 -8.74 -14.55 -4.35
N PHE A 140 -8.42 -13.67 -5.32
CA PHE A 140 -8.77 -12.25 -5.24
C PHE A 140 -10.24 -12.01 -5.67
N ASP A 141 -11.15 -12.76 -5.08
CA ASP A 141 -12.58 -12.83 -5.36
C ASP A 141 -13.44 -11.94 -4.45
N VAL A 142 -12.81 -11.36 -3.44
CA VAL A 142 -13.43 -10.39 -2.52
C VAL A 142 -12.51 -9.19 -2.29
N PRO A 143 -13.04 -8.00 -1.98
CA PRO A 143 -12.25 -6.85 -1.55
C PRO A 143 -11.50 -7.11 -0.25
N GLY A 144 -10.38 -6.42 -0.04
CA GLY A 144 -9.64 -6.47 1.22
C GLY A 144 -8.68 -7.66 1.34
N ARG A 145 -8.33 -8.31 0.23
CA ARG A 145 -7.23 -9.30 0.25
C ARG A 145 -5.92 -8.58 0.54
N LEU A 146 -5.22 -9.06 1.58
CA LEU A 146 -3.88 -8.64 1.93
C LEU A 146 -2.90 -9.65 1.33
N ALA A 147 -2.02 -9.18 0.43
CA ALA A 147 -1.11 -10.03 -0.31
C ALA A 147 0.29 -9.42 -0.40
N MET A 148 1.31 -10.26 -0.61
CA MET A 148 2.69 -9.81 -0.83
C MET A 148 2.83 -9.23 -2.24
N ALA A 149 3.52 -8.10 -2.34
CA ALA A 149 4.00 -7.59 -3.61
C ALA A 149 5.34 -8.24 -3.94
N ASN A 150 5.55 -8.61 -5.20
CA ASN A 150 6.77 -9.24 -5.68
C ASN A 150 7.25 -8.66 -7.01
N SER A 151 8.45 -9.01 -7.42
CA SER A 151 9.07 -8.66 -8.72
C SER A 151 9.23 -9.90 -9.62
N GLY A 152 8.38 -10.89 -9.43
CA GLY A 152 8.39 -12.19 -10.09
C GLY A 152 8.37 -13.33 -9.07
N PRO A 153 8.34 -14.59 -9.51
CA PRO A 153 8.20 -15.74 -8.62
C PRO A 153 9.28 -15.79 -7.54
N ASN A 154 8.86 -16.08 -6.29
CA ASN A 154 9.74 -16.28 -5.12
C ASN A 154 10.58 -15.04 -4.77
N THR A 155 10.00 -13.84 -4.95
CA THR A 155 10.63 -12.57 -4.58
C THR A 155 9.81 -11.78 -3.55
N ASP A 156 8.97 -12.47 -2.78
CA ASP A 156 8.25 -11.86 -1.66
C ASP A 156 9.24 -11.36 -0.61
N GLY A 157 9.13 -10.09 -0.22
CA GLY A 157 10.04 -9.46 0.75
C GLY A 157 9.30 -8.88 1.95
N SER A 158 9.18 -7.55 2.01
CA SER A 158 8.40 -6.83 3.00
C SER A 158 7.22 -6.08 2.40
N GLN A 159 7.25 -5.79 1.10
CA GLN A 159 6.18 -5.03 0.45
C GLN A 159 4.90 -5.86 0.37
N PHE A 160 3.78 -5.21 0.67
CA PHE A 160 2.45 -5.81 0.61
C PHE A 160 1.45 -4.84 -0.03
N PHE A 161 0.29 -5.38 -0.43
CA PHE A 161 -0.81 -4.55 -0.86
C PHE A 161 -2.15 -5.04 -0.29
N VAL A 162 -3.11 -4.13 -0.19
CA VAL A 162 -4.50 -4.44 0.16
C VAL A 162 -5.38 -4.08 -1.02
N THR A 163 -6.16 -5.04 -1.52
CA THR A 163 -7.06 -4.81 -2.64
C THR A 163 -8.27 -3.98 -2.21
N GLU A 164 -8.67 -3.07 -3.07
CA GLU A 164 -9.89 -2.28 -2.87
C GLU A 164 -11.12 -3.00 -3.39
N GLU A 165 -10.96 -3.77 -4.47
CA GLU A 165 -12.01 -4.49 -5.16
C GLU A 165 -11.55 -5.89 -5.58
N ILE A 166 -12.43 -6.67 -6.22
CA ILE A 166 -12.12 -7.98 -6.78
C ILE A 166 -11.07 -7.84 -7.89
N GLN A 167 -10.03 -8.69 -7.88
CA GLN A 167 -8.89 -8.62 -8.80
C GLN A 167 -8.51 -10.00 -9.34
N PRO A 168 -9.35 -10.64 -10.18
CA PRO A 168 -9.14 -12.01 -10.62
C PRO A 168 -7.85 -12.23 -11.41
N ASP A 169 -7.33 -11.19 -12.06
CA ASP A 169 -6.08 -11.25 -12.84
C ASP A 169 -4.83 -11.44 -11.96
N LEU A 170 -4.95 -11.24 -10.65
CA LEU A 170 -3.86 -11.46 -9.69
C LEU A 170 -3.78 -12.91 -9.18
N ASN A 171 -4.80 -13.74 -9.46
CA ASN A 171 -4.86 -15.11 -8.98
C ASN A 171 -3.65 -15.94 -9.46
N GLY A 172 -3.04 -16.68 -8.54
CA GLY A 172 -1.89 -17.54 -8.84
C GLY A 172 -0.54 -16.83 -9.00
N HIS A 173 -0.48 -15.51 -8.83
CA HIS A 173 0.72 -14.70 -9.00
C HIS A 173 1.23 -14.04 -7.71
N TYR A 174 0.38 -13.94 -6.70
CA TYR A 174 0.70 -13.24 -5.45
C TYR A 174 0.25 -14.06 -4.25
N THR A 175 1.09 -14.14 -3.23
CA THR A 175 0.77 -14.80 -1.96
C THR A 175 -0.29 -14.01 -1.20
N ILE A 176 -1.52 -14.52 -1.12
CA ILE A 176 -2.56 -13.97 -0.24
C ILE A 176 -2.30 -14.50 1.16
N PHE A 177 -2.08 -13.61 2.13
CA PHE A 177 -1.78 -14.00 3.50
C PHE A 177 -2.71 -13.39 4.55
N GLY A 178 -3.73 -12.60 4.12
CA GLY A 178 -4.71 -12.04 5.04
C GLY A 178 -5.99 -11.57 4.35
N GLN A 179 -7.02 -11.38 5.18
CA GLN A 179 -8.29 -10.77 4.80
C GLN A 179 -8.60 -9.63 5.74
N CYS A 180 -8.80 -8.45 5.19
CA CYS A 180 -9.18 -7.25 5.91
C CYS A 180 -10.70 -7.16 6.05
N ASP A 181 -11.16 -6.57 7.15
CA ASP A 181 -12.59 -6.37 7.40
C ASP A 181 -13.20 -5.30 6.47
N PRO A 182 -14.54 -5.27 6.32
CA PRO A 182 -15.20 -4.31 5.43
C PRO A 182 -14.95 -2.84 5.79
N SER A 183 -14.77 -2.51 7.08
CA SER A 183 -14.47 -1.15 7.52
C SER A 183 -13.05 -0.74 7.08
N SER A 184 -12.12 -1.67 7.09
CA SER A 184 -10.76 -1.48 6.59
C SER A 184 -10.71 -1.26 5.08
N VAL A 185 -11.57 -1.95 4.31
CA VAL A 185 -11.71 -1.70 2.86
C VAL A 185 -12.15 -0.25 2.59
N LEU A 186 -13.01 0.34 3.42
CA LEU A 186 -13.38 1.76 3.28
C LEU A 186 -12.20 2.69 3.54
N VAL A 187 -11.32 2.36 4.49
CA VAL A 187 -10.08 3.11 4.70
C VAL A 187 -9.16 2.99 3.49
N VAL A 188 -8.98 1.78 2.94
CA VAL A 188 -8.20 1.56 1.70
C VAL A 188 -8.78 2.39 0.55
N LYS A 189 -10.11 2.40 0.38
CA LYS A 189 -10.79 3.25 -0.62
C LYS A 189 -10.49 4.74 -0.44
N THR A 190 -10.38 5.21 0.80
CA THR A 190 -10.00 6.59 1.08
C THR A 190 -8.53 6.85 0.72
N ILE A 191 -7.65 5.92 1.04
CA ILE A 191 -6.21 6.00 0.73
C ILE A 191 -5.98 6.02 -0.79
N THR A 192 -6.66 5.18 -1.56
CA THR A 192 -6.45 5.10 -3.01
C THR A 192 -6.92 6.36 -3.76
N ARG A 193 -7.72 7.23 -3.13
CA ARG A 193 -8.29 8.45 -3.73
C ARG A 193 -7.54 9.73 -3.38
N VAL A 194 -6.42 9.64 -2.67
CA VAL A 194 -5.57 10.82 -2.46
C VAL A 194 -4.95 11.30 -3.77
N GLU A 195 -4.58 12.56 -3.84
CA GLU A 195 -3.81 13.09 -4.95
C GLU A 195 -2.48 12.35 -5.09
N ARG A 196 -2.13 11.96 -6.30
CA ARG A 196 -0.93 11.15 -6.61
C ARG A 196 -0.22 11.68 -7.83
N ASP A 197 1.05 11.35 -7.95
CA ASP A 197 1.88 11.65 -9.11
C ASP A 197 1.63 10.69 -10.29
N GLY A 198 2.35 10.88 -11.39
CA GLY A 198 2.25 10.03 -12.58
C GLY A 198 2.77 8.59 -12.40
N ARG A 199 3.28 8.25 -11.22
CA ARG A 199 3.70 6.89 -10.82
C ARG A 199 2.82 6.32 -9.72
N ASP A 200 1.64 6.88 -9.52
CA ASP A 200 0.65 6.50 -8.49
C ASP A 200 1.14 6.67 -7.04
N LYS A 201 2.18 7.47 -6.81
CA LYS A 201 2.65 7.78 -5.45
C LYS A 201 1.85 8.95 -4.88
N PRO A 202 1.30 8.84 -3.65
CA PRO A 202 0.62 9.95 -2.98
C PRO A 202 1.51 11.21 -2.89
N LEU A 203 0.97 12.38 -3.29
CA LEU A 203 1.68 13.66 -3.14
C LEU A 203 1.87 14.03 -1.67
N ALA A 204 0.87 13.79 -0.83
CA ALA A 204 0.99 13.84 0.62
C ALA A 204 1.17 12.41 1.15
N PRO A 205 2.27 12.10 1.89
CA PRO A 205 2.54 10.75 2.34
C PRO A 205 1.41 10.17 3.20
N VAL A 206 0.90 9.00 2.83
CA VAL A 206 0.02 8.20 3.68
C VAL A 206 0.90 7.28 4.52
N VAL A 207 1.06 7.64 5.80
CA VAL A 207 1.99 6.98 6.70
C VAL A 207 1.33 5.79 7.40
N LEU A 208 1.99 4.65 7.41
CA LEU A 208 1.73 3.51 8.27
C LEU A 208 2.42 3.78 9.61
N LYS A 209 1.66 4.32 10.57
CA LYS A 209 2.21 4.79 11.86
C LYS A 209 2.70 3.64 12.72
N LYS A 210 1.95 2.54 12.73
CA LYS A 210 2.26 1.36 13.53
C LYS A 210 1.55 0.14 12.99
N VAL A 211 2.23 -1.01 13.07
CA VAL A 211 1.62 -2.33 12.93
C VAL A 211 1.66 -3.04 14.27
N THR A 212 0.49 -3.50 14.72
CA THR A 212 0.36 -4.29 15.95
C THR A 212 -0.21 -5.66 15.62
N ILE A 213 0.48 -6.70 16.04
CA ILE A 213 0.00 -8.07 15.88
C ILE A 213 -0.77 -8.49 17.12
N VAL A 214 -2.03 -8.84 16.92
CA VAL A 214 -2.92 -9.27 18.02
C VAL A 214 -3.11 -10.78 17.93
N PRO A 215 -2.69 -11.55 18.94
CA PRO A 215 -2.88 -13.00 18.97
C PRO A 215 -4.36 -13.39 18.90
N VAL A 216 -4.62 -14.59 18.42
CA VAL A 216 -5.98 -15.15 18.34
C VAL A 216 -6.67 -15.10 19.71
N GLY A 217 -7.90 -14.60 19.75
CA GLY A 217 -8.71 -14.51 20.98
C GLY A 217 -8.39 -13.32 21.89
N GLN A 218 -7.41 -12.50 21.55
CA GLN A 218 -7.12 -11.26 22.28
C GLN A 218 -7.96 -10.08 21.73
N PRO A 219 -8.35 -9.13 22.59
CA PRO A 219 -9.06 -7.93 22.15
C PRO A 219 -8.16 -7.02 21.31
N LEU A 220 -8.74 -6.36 20.31
CA LEU A 220 -8.03 -5.37 19.52
C LEU A 220 -7.64 -4.16 20.39
N PRO A 221 -6.48 -3.53 20.12
CA PRO A 221 -6.11 -2.30 20.81
C PRO A 221 -7.13 -1.18 20.54
N PRO A 222 -7.34 -0.26 21.49
CA PRO A 222 -8.24 0.86 21.28
C PRO A 222 -7.83 1.67 20.04
N LEU A 223 -8.79 2.34 19.40
CA LEU A 223 -8.45 3.26 18.31
C LEU A 223 -7.52 4.36 18.82
N PRO A 224 -6.52 4.76 18.04
CA PRO A 224 -5.73 5.94 18.37
C PRO A 224 -6.64 7.14 18.60
N ALA A 225 -6.35 7.92 19.63
CA ALA A 225 -7.09 9.15 19.85
C ALA A 225 -7.03 10.02 18.58
N PRO A 226 -8.15 10.66 18.15
CA PRO A 226 -8.11 11.59 17.05
C PRO A 226 -7.01 12.63 17.33
N VAL A 227 -6.01 12.72 16.48
CA VAL A 227 -5.07 13.86 16.53
C VAL A 227 -5.92 15.10 16.29
N ALA A 228 -6.03 15.95 17.32
CA ALA A 228 -6.66 17.26 17.16
C ALA A 228 -6.01 17.90 15.92
N SER A 229 -6.81 18.15 14.90
CA SER A 229 -6.34 18.82 13.69
C SER A 229 -5.71 20.12 14.16
N SER A 230 -4.38 20.24 13.98
CA SER A 230 -3.70 21.52 14.23
C SER A 230 -4.46 22.58 13.41
N PRO A 231 -4.89 23.70 14.01
CA PRO A 231 -5.58 24.71 13.24
C PRO A 231 -4.70 25.10 12.06
N ALA A 232 -5.29 25.15 10.87
CA ALA A 232 -4.62 25.60 9.67
C ALA A 232 -3.91 26.92 9.98
N PRO A 233 -2.65 27.13 9.55
CA PRO A 233 -1.99 28.41 9.75
C PRO A 233 -2.89 29.51 9.18
N ALA A 234 -3.21 30.48 10.01
CA ALA A 234 -4.01 31.63 9.62
C ALA A 234 -3.39 32.25 8.35
N PRO A 235 -4.21 32.70 7.37
CA PRO A 235 -3.69 33.31 6.17
C PRO A 235 -2.81 34.51 6.58
N ALA A 236 -1.57 34.48 6.13
CA ALA A 236 -0.63 35.56 6.36
C ALA A 236 -1.28 36.88 5.85
N THR A 237 -1.57 37.76 6.75
CA THR A 237 -2.03 39.10 6.41
C THR A 237 -0.93 39.77 5.61
N SER A 238 -1.13 39.90 4.31
CA SER A 238 -0.25 40.65 3.42
C SER A 238 -0.32 42.11 3.84
N THR A 239 0.64 42.55 4.61
CA THR A 239 0.85 43.99 4.88
C THR A 239 1.40 44.59 3.59
N ALA A 240 0.57 45.35 2.88
CA ALA A 240 0.99 46.12 1.73
C ALA A 240 2.13 47.07 2.13
N PRO A 241 3.17 47.26 1.31
CA PRO A 241 4.22 48.21 1.61
C PRO A 241 3.67 49.65 1.52
N ALA A 242 3.95 50.41 2.57
CA ALA A 242 3.60 51.84 2.65
C ALA A 242 4.26 52.59 1.47
N THR A 243 3.46 53.33 0.75
CA THR A 243 3.87 54.24 -0.30
C THR A 243 4.84 55.28 0.27
N THR A 244 6.10 55.25 -0.14
CA THR A 244 7.11 56.24 0.20
C THR A 244 6.79 57.50 -0.61
N ALA A 245 6.52 58.59 0.10
CA ALA A 245 6.30 59.93 -0.47
C ALA A 245 7.56 60.41 -1.21
N ALA A 246 7.34 61.00 -2.38
CA ALA A 246 8.38 61.63 -3.21
C ALA A 246 8.96 62.87 -2.52
N PRO A 247 10.26 63.19 -2.63
CA PRO A 247 10.84 64.42 -2.14
C PRO A 247 10.47 65.62 -3.04
N PRO A 248 10.38 66.85 -2.47
CA PRO A 248 9.96 68.03 -3.21
C PRO A 248 11.02 68.53 -4.21
N GLY A 249 10.52 69.09 -5.29
CA GLY A 249 11.24 69.49 -6.49
C GLY A 249 12.35 70.53 -6.31
N LEU A 250 13.35 70.40 -7.17
CA LEU A 250 14.37 71.43 -7.43
C LEU A 250 13.86 72.32 -8.54
N THR A 251 13.73 73.68 -8.20
CA THR A 251 13.47 74.74 -9.15
C THR A 251 14.65 74.97 -10.13
N PRO A 252 14.42 75.25 -11.42
CA PRO A 252 15.49 75.64 -12.35
C PRO A 252 15.93 77.05 -12.14
N ARG A 253 17.26 77.30 -12.16
CA ARG A 253 17.84 78.67 -12.27
C ARG A 253 17.91 79.11 -13.71
N PRO A 254 17.72 80.42 -14.02
CA PRO A 254 17.87 80.95 -15.33
C PRO A 254 19.34 81.35 -15.63
N ASN A 255 19.82 81.08 -16.77
CA ASN A 255 20.62 81.74 -17.79
C ASN A 255 21.22 80.69 -18.72
#